data_b2c0fd3fa25e5d2c4968b17483e944ac
#
_entry.id   b2c0fd3fa25e5d2c4968b17483e944ac
#
_cell.length_a   1.000
_cell.length_b   1.000
_cell.length_c   1.000
_cell.angle_alpha   90.00
_cell.angle_beta   90.00
_cell.angle_gamma   90.00
#
_symmetry.space_group_name_H-M   'P 1'
#
loop_
_entity.id
_entity.type
_entity.pdbx_description
1 polymer ?
#
loop_
_entity_poly.entity_id
_entity_poly.type
_entity_poly.pdbx_seq_one_letter_code
_entity_poly.pdbx_strand_id
1 'polypeptide(L)'
;MKLISWNVQWCRGCDGRVDPARIGRVAREMADFDVLCLQEIASNYPDLAGSSGENQYEALAQLLPRYSVVKGVATDGPAPRGERREFGNAIVTRLPILQVFRRLLPWPADPSVPSMQRAAVEAVLESPSGPLRVTTTHLEYYSAKQRAAQLEALRELQVEAAGHAAAPARAKESGPFRTMPRPAAGVLTADFNFPPDDAMHARLQSPLAPGVPAYRDAWQLRHPGQAHAPTIGVHDKLQWPGPPFACDFIFVTEDLAHRVEDVVVNGETDASDHQPVLLELGD
;
A
#
# COMPACT_ATOMS: atom_id res chain seq x y z
N MET A 1 5.74 9.89 13.07
CA MET A 1 5.88 8.59 12.34
C MET A 1 6.20 8.87 10.88
N LYS A 2 7.17 8.14 10.27
CA LYS A 2 7.50 8.26 8.84
C LYS A 2 7.08 7.00 8.09
N LEU A 3 6.26 7.16 7.07
CA LEU A 3 5.73 6.06 6.26
C LEU A 3 6.04 6.31 4.77
N ILE A 4 6.55 5.29 4.08
CA ILE A 4 6.79 5.32 2.63
C ILE A 4 5.83 4.36 1.95
N SER A 5 5.18 4.79 0.85
CA SER A 5 4.44 3.94 -0.08
C SER A 5 5.17 3.88 -1.41
N TRP A 6 5.33 2.67 -1.98
CA TRP A 6 6.07 2.49 -3.22
C TRP A 6 5.66 1.23 -3.98
N ASN A 7 5.19 1.38 -5.21
CA ASN A 7 5.15 0.27 -6.16
C ASN A 7 6.57 0.03 -6.68
N VAL A 8 7.11 -1.16 -6.46
CA VAL A 8 8.51 -1.49 -6.75
C VAL A 8 8.71 -2.36 -7.99
N GLN A 9 7.63 -2.63 -8.74
CA GLN A 9 7.70 -3.44 -9.96
C GLN A 9 8.55 -4.71 -9.78
N TRP A 10 8.19 -5.58 -8.81
CA TRP A 10 9.00 -6.75 -8.36
C TRP A 10 10.48 -6.43 -8.16
N CYS A 11 10.78 -5.27 -7.55
CA CYS A 11 12.12 -4.73 -7.31
C CYS A 11 12.95 -4.49 -8.60
N ARG A 12 12.29 -4.30 -9.74
CA ARG A 12 12.89 -4.04 -11.03
C ARG A 12 13.06 -2.55 -11.26
N GLY A 13 14.30 -2.10 -11.49
CA GLY A 13 14.57 -0.72 -11.88
C GLY A 13 14.40 -0.45 -13.37
N CYS A 14 14.46 0.82 -13.75
CA CYS A 14 14.43 1.25 -15.15
C CYS A 14 15.61 0.70 -15.97
N ASP A 15 16.68 0.24 -15.30
CA ASP A 15 17.81 -0.50 -15.90
C ASP A 15 17.47 -1.96 -16.25
N GLY A 16 16.26 -2.43 -15.94
CA GLY A 16 15.78 -3.78 -16.16
C GLY A 16 16.25 -4.82 -15.14
N ARG A 17 17.04 -4.44 -14.13
CA ARG A 17 17.59 -5.35 -13.11
C ARG A 17 16.69 -5.42 -11.89
N VAL A 18 16.44 -6.63 -11.41
CA VAL A 18 15.75 -6.89 -10.13
C VAL A 18 16.77 -6.85 -9.02
N ASP A 19 16.57 -5.93 -8.04
CA ASP A 19 17.48 -5.72 -6.91
C ASP A 19 16.71 -5.27 -5.66
N PRO A 20 16.27 -6.20 -4.79
CA PRO A 20 15.63 -5.84 -3.52
C PRO A 20 16.51 -5.00 -2.58
N ALA A 21 17.85 -5.13 -2.68
CA ALA A 21 18.75 -4.33 -1.85
C ALA A 21 18.74 -2.84 -2.25
N ARG A 22 18.57 -2.55 -3.55
CA ARG A 22 18.37 -1.20 -4.06
C ARG A 22 17.11 -0.56 -3.48
N ILE A 23 16.00 -1.28 -3.42
CA ILE A 23 14.75 -0.79 -2.83
C ILE A 23 14.97 -0.42 -1.36
N GLY A 24 15.56 -1.31 -0.57
CA GLY A 24 15.85 -1.05 0.84
C GLY A 24 16.83 0.11 1.06
N ARG A 25 17.80 0.33 0.16
CA ARG A 25 18.74 1.45 0.21
C ARG A 25 18.02 2.78 -0.07
N VAL A 26 17.30 2.88 -1.19
CA VAL A 26 16.57 4.10 -1.59
C VAL A 26 15.57 4.51 -0.52
N ALA A 27 14.82 3.56 0.05
CA ALA A 27 13.87 3.86 1.12
C ALA A 27 14.58 4.45 2.36
N ARG A 28 15.75 3.92 2.76
CA ARG A 28 16.54 4.44 3.89
C ARG A 28 17.22 5.78 3.60
N GLU A 29 17.61 6.02 2.36
CA GLU A 29 18.14 7.32 1.93
C GLU A 29 17.06 8.41 1.94
N MET A 30 15.81 8.03 1.62
CA MET A 30 14.67 8.95 1.64
C MET A 30 14.28 9.35 3.07
N ALA A 31 14.24 8.39 4.01
CA ALA A 31 13.92 8.65 5.42
C ALA A 31 14.37 7.51 6.35
N ASP A 32 14.61 7.82 7.64
CA ASP A 32 14.60 6.80 8.71
C ASP A 32 13.15 6.39 9.00
N PHE A 33 12.59 5.60 8.10
CA PHE A 33 11.18 5.26 8.08
C PHE A 33 10.78 4.27 9.19
N ASP A 34 9.54 4.38 9.66
CA ASP A 34 8.91 3.44 10.58
C ASP A 34 8.16 2.33 9.84
N VAL A 35 7.56 2.70 8.69
CA VAL A 35 6.74 1.82 7.87
C VAL A 35 7.08 2.01 6.39
N LEU A 36 7.23 0.91 5.66
CA LEU A 36 7.37 0.88 4.20
C LEU A 36 6.29 -0.04 3.63
N CYS A 37 5.39 0.56 2.87
CA CYS A 37 4.30 -0.11 2.16
C CYS A 37 4.72 -0.35 0.72
N LEU A 38 4.80 -1.60 0.31
CA LEU A 38 5.28 -1.99 -1.01
C LEU A 38 4.17 -2.68 -1.81
N GLN A 39 4.08 -2.37 -3.10
CA GLN A 39 3.24 -3.06 -4.05
C GLN A 39 4.12 -3.78 -5.07
N GLU A 40 3.57 -4.80 -5.71
CA GLU A 40 4.23 -5.65 -6.71
C GLU A 40 5.44 -6.43 -6.17
N ILE A 41 5.31 -7.02 -4.99
CA ILE A 41 6.30 -7.97 -4.46
C ILE A 41 6.02 -9.37 -4.98
N ALA A 42 7.04 -10.04 -5.49
CA ALA A 42 6.96 -11.35 -6.12
C ALA A 42 7.78 -12.43 -5.38
N SER A 43 7.32 -13.67 -5.49
CA SER A 43 8.06 -14.87 -5.07
C SER A 43 7.82 -15.98 -6.07
N ASN A 44 8.88 -16.65 -6.51
CA ASN A 44 8.85 -17.77 -7.48
C ASN A 44 8.24 -17.42 -8.86
N TYR A 45 8.47 -16.19 -9.34
CA TYR A 45 8.05 -15.72 -10.67
C TYR A 45 9.27 -15.47 -11.60
N PRO A 46 9.93 -16.52 -12.12
CA PRO A 46 11.09 -16.36 -13.03
C PRO A 46 10.68 -15.83 -14.43
N ASP A 47 9.41 -15.82 -14.75
CA ASP A 47 8.84 -15.29 -15.99
C ASP A 47 8.56 -13.77 -15.95
N LEU A 48 8.70 -13.10 -14.80
CA LEU A 48 8.72 -11.66 -14.75
C LEU A 48 10.05 -11.10 -15.28
N ALA A 49 9.99 -10.00 -16.02
CA ALA A 49 11.17 -9.43 -16.68
C ALA A 49 12.28 -9.12 -15.67
N GLY A 50 13.47 -9.69 -15.90
CA GLY A 50 14.65 -9.52 -15.05
C GLY A 50 14.66 -10.34 -13.76
N SER A 51 13.60 -11.09 -13.46
CA SER A 51 13.49 -11.92 -12.24
C SER A 51 14.18 -13.27 -12.43
N SER A 52 14.85 -13.75 -11.38
CA SER A 52 15.35 -15.13 -11.27
C SER A 52 14.36 -16.05 -10.54
N GLY A 53 13.22 -15.50 -10.07
CA GLY A 53 12.23 -16.21 -9.26
C GLY A 53 12.53 -16.14 -7.75
N GLU A 54 13.39 -15.23 -7.31
CA GLU A 54 13.72 -15.03 -5.90
C GLU A 54 12.48 -14.71 -5.05
N ASN A 55 12.50 -15.12 -3.78
CA ASN A 55 11.48 -14.74 -2.81
C ASN A 55 11.79 -13.35 -2.25
N GLN A 56 11.16 -12.31 -2.81
CA GLN A 56 11.43 -10.93 -2.44
C GLN A 56 10.93 -10.58 -1.03
N TYR A 57 9.91 -11.24 -0.51
CA TYR A 57 9.49 -11.07 0.88
C TYR A 57 10.61 -11.50 1.86
N GLU A 58 11.27 -12.62 1.59
CA GLU A 58 12.39 -13.10 2.41
C GLU A 58 13.64 -12.25 2.21
N ALA A 59 13.93 -11.84 0.97
CA ALA A 59 15.05 -10.95 0.69
C ALA A 59 14.92 -9.63 1.46
N LEU A 60 13.73 -9.01 1.48
CA LEU A 60 13.47 -7.80 2.26
C LEU A 60 13.62 -8.02 3.76
N ALA A 61 13.16 -9.16 4.30
CA ALA A 61 13.32 -9.50 5.71
C ALA A 61 14.80 -9.63 6.11
N GLN A 62 15.63 -10.21 5.24
CA GLN A 62 17.07 -10.32 5.46
C GLN A 62 17.81 -8.98 5.37
N LEU A 63 17.40 -8.12 4.41
CA LEU A 63 17.99 -6.79 4.19
C LEU A 63 17.61 -5.77 5.25
N LEU A 64 16.47 -5.97 5.91
CA LEU A 64 15.90 -5.08 6.92
C LEU A 64 15.68 -5.82 8.25
N PRO A 65 16.73 -6.34 8.92
CA PRO A 65 16.60 -7.27 10.05
C PRO A 65 15.96 -6.65 11.30
N ARG A 66 15.85 -5.32 11.39
CA ARG A 66 15.12 -4.63 12.47
C ARG A 66 13.64 -4.39 12.15
N TYR A 67 13.17 -4.86 11.02
CA TYR A 67 11.80 -4.71 10.55
C TYR A 67 11.12 -6.06 10.43
N SER A 68 9.82 -6.10 10.67
CA SER A 68 8.95 -7.23 10.36
C SER A 68 8.33 -7.05 8.99
N VAL A 69 8.24 -8.13 8.20
CA VAL A 69 7.59 -8.14 6.89
C VAL A 69 6.24 -8.83 6.98
N VAL A 70 5.17 -8.09 6.68
CA VAL A 70 3.80 -8.60 6.61
C VAL A 70 3.42 -8.80 5.14
N LYS A 71 3.24 -10.04 4.72
CA LYS A 71 2.81 -10.38 3.36
C LYS A 71 1.32 -10.06 3.14
N GLY A 72 1.01 -9.44 2.01
CA GLY A 72 -0.33 -9.20 1.47
C GLY A 72 -0.48 -9.89 0.12
N VAL A 73 -0.46 -11.23 0.09
CA VAL A 73 -0.53 -12.03 -1.14
C VAL A 73 -1.88 -11.84 -1.83
N ALA A 74 -1.85 -11.44 -3.09
CA ALA A 74 -3.01 -11.24 -3.95
C ALA A 74 -3.24 -12.47 -4.85
N THR A 75 -2.19 -12.95 -5.51
CA THR A 75 -2.23 -14.19 -6.30
C THR A 75 -1.33 -15.25 -5.69
N ASP A 76 -1.82 -16.47 -5.63
CA ASP A 76 -1.12 -17.62 -5.08
C ASP A 76 -1.35 -18.81 -6.02
N GLY A 77 -0.34 -19.16 -6.81
CA GLY A 77 -0.40 -20.20 -7.86
C GLY A 77 0.62 -21.29 -7.68
N PRO A 78 0.58 -22.34 -8.53
CA PRO A 78 1.57 -23.40 -8.50
C PRO A 78 2.92 -22.94 -9.06
N ALA A 79 4.00 -23.36 -8.42
CA ALA A 79 5.36 -23.26 -8.92
C ALA A 79 5.98 -24.67 -9.12
N PRO A 80 7.11 -24.81 -9.85
CA PRO A 80 7.82 -26.08 -9.93
C PRO A 80 8.17 -26.63 -8.54
N ARG A 81 8.35 -27.95 -8.44
CA ARG A 81 8.76 -28.67 -7.21
C ARG A 81 7.79 -28.56 -6.03
N GLY A 82 6.52 -28.21 -6.28
CA GLY A 82 5.51 -28.07 -5.22
C GLY A 82 5.58 -26.78 -4.44
N GLU A 83 6.39 -25.84 -4.86
CA GLU A 83 6.44 -24.48 -4.31
C GLU A 83 5.22 -23.64 -4.75
N ARG A 84 5.07 -22.44 -4.18
CA ARG A 84 4.00 -21.50 -4.53
C ARG A 84 4.58 -20.26 -5.21
N ARG A 85 3.88 -19.75 -6.22
CA ARG A 85 4.10 -18.43 -6.79
C ARG A 85 3.21 -17.44 -6.05
N GLU A 86 3.82 -16.46 -5.40
CA GLU A 86 3.09 -15.43 -4.67
C GLU A 86 3.39 -14.05 -5.29
N PHE A 87 2.33 -13.27 -5.55
CA PHE A 87 2.45 -11.89 -5.98
C PHE A 87 1.48 -11.01 -5.21
N GLY A 88 1.92 -9.82 -4.76
CA GLY A 88 1.06 -8.94 -3.98
C GLY A 88 1.80 -7.78 -3.35
N ASN A 89 1.40 -7.45 -2.12
CA ASN A 89 1.88 -6.30 -1.39
C ASN A 89 2.65 -6.71 -0.13
N ALA A 90 3.39 -5.77 0.48
CA ALA A 90 4.01 -5.96 1.78
C ALA A 90 3.91 -4.71 2.64
N ILE A 91 3.78 -4.90 3.95
CA ILE A 91 4.07 -3.87 4.96
C ILE A 91 5.34 -4.29 5.68
N VAL A 92 6.37 -3.45 5.60
CA VAL A 92 7.65 -3.64 6.30
C VAL A 92 7.71 -2.59 7.40
N THR A 93 7.79 -3.01 8.67
CA THR A 93 7.69 -2.07 9.80
C THR A 93 8.61 -2.44 10.95
N ARG A 94 9.19 -1.41 11.60
CA ARG A 94 9.92 -1.55 12.87
C ARG A 94 9.02 -1.36 14.10
N LEU A 95 7.77 -0.91 13.91
CA LEU A 95 6.81 -0.77 14.98
C LEU A 95 6.24 -2.13 15.38
N PRO A 96 5.90 -2.35 16.66
CA PRO A 96 5.23 -3.58 17.08
C PRO A 96 3.90 -3.77 16.34
N ILE A 97 3.70 -4.99 15.82
CA ILE A 97 2.47 -5.36 15.13
C ILE A 97 1.49 -5.98 16.13
N LEU A 98 0.35 -5.34 16.33
CA LEU A 98 -0.70 -5.81 17.24
C LEU A 98 -1.61 -6.82 16.55
N GLN A 99 -2.02 -6.54 15.29
CA GLN A 99 -2.91 -7.41 14.52
C GLN A 99 -2.69 -7.22 13.02
N VAL A 100 -2.97 -8.26 12.23
CA VAL A 100 -2.89 -8.22 10.76
C VAL A 100 -4.19 -8.73 10.15
N PHE A 101 -4.72 -7.99 9.18
CA PHE A 101 -5.85 -8.41 8.35
C PHE A 101 -5.41 -8.54 6.89
N ARG A 102 -5.91 -9.56 6.20
CA ARG A 102 -5.71 -9.78 4.78
C ARG A 102 -7.06 -9.93 4.11
N ARG A 103 -7.33 -9.11 3.11
CA ARG A 103 -8.60 -9.09 2.40
C ARG A 103 -8.35 -9.23 0.91
N LEU A 104 -8.86 -10.30 0.32
CA LEU A 104 -8.99 -10.35 -1.13
C LEU A 104 -10.07 -9.33 -1.52
N LEU A 105 -9.73 -8.45 -2.46
CA LEU A 105 -10.64 -7.43 -2.94
C LEU A 105 -11.61 -8.00 -3.98
N PRO A 106 -12.78 -7.40 -4.21
CA PRO A 106 -13.72 -7.85 -5.22
C PRO A 106 -13.06 -8.00 -6.61
N TRP A 107 -13.39 -9.11 -7.28
CA TRP A 107 -12.88 -9.43 -8.61
C TRP A 107 -14.03 -9.86 -9.52
N PRO A 108 -15.01 -8.97 -9.82
CA PRO A 108 -16.11 -9.29 -10.70
C PRO A 108 -15.62 -9.62 -12.11
N ALA A 109 -16.16 -10.65 -12.73
CA ALA A 109 -15.75 -11.09 -14.07
C ALA A 109 -15.79 -9.95 -15.08
N ASP A 110 -14.68 -9.76 -15.80
CA ASP A 110 -14.54 -8.82 -16.92
C ASP A 110 -13.71 -9.50 -18.02
N PRO A 111 -14.38 -10.18 -18.98
CA PRO A 111 -13.70 -10.94 -20.02
C PRO A 111 -13.07 -10.06 -21.12
N SER A 112 -13.25 -8.75 -21.07
CA SER A 112 -12.75 -7.83 -22.09
C SER A 112 -11.25 -7.48 -21.94
N VAL A 113 -10.69 -7.71 -20.77
CA VAL A 113 -9.31 -7.34 -20.43
C VAL A 113 -8.61 -8.41 -19.60
N PRO A 114 -7.25 -8.50 -19.60
CA PRO A 114 -6.53 -9.30 -18.62
C PRO A 114 -6.73 -8.69 -17.24
N SER A 115 -6.77 -9.54 -16.21
CA SER A 115 -6.85 -9.08 -14.83
C SER A 115 -6.37 -10.15 -13.86
N MET A 116 -6.09 -9.75 -12.63
CA MET A 116 -5.71 -10.67 -11.55
C MET A 116 -6.42 -10.30 -10.25
N GLN A 117 -6.50 -11.25 -9.32
CA GLN A 117 -6.97 -11.00 -7.96
C GLN A 117 -6.10 -9.92 -7.29
N ARG A 118 -6.73 -8.95 -6.63
CA ARG A 118 -6.07 -7.93 -5.81
C ARG A 118 -6.34 -8.16 -4.33
N ALA A 119 -5.44 -7.69 -3.47
CA ALA A 119 -5.57 -7.84 -2.03
C ALA A 119 -5.20 -6.54 -1.30
N ALA A 120 -5.88 -6.26 -0.20
CA ALA A 120 -5.46 -5.29 0.79
C ALA A 120 -4.86 -6.02 2.00
N VAL A 121 -3.73 -5.53 2.49
CA VAL A 121 -3.15 -5.96 3.77
C VAL A 121 -3.18 -4.77 4.73
N GLU A 122 -3.73 -5.01 5.92
CA GLU A 122 -3.82 -4.02 6.99
C GLU A 122 -3.03 -4.54 8.20
N ALA A 123 -2.18 -3.70 8.76
CA ALA A 123 -1.52 -3.94 10.04
C ALA A 123 -1.99 -2.89 11.07
N VAL A 124 -2.39 -3.33 12.24
CA VAL A 124 -2.55 -2.46 13.41
C VAL A 124 -1.20 -2.39 14.10
N LEU A 125 -0.61 -1.21 14.13
CA LEU A 125 0.73 -0.95 14.65
C LEU A 125 0.64 -0.17 15.95
N GLU A 126 1.55 -0.46 16.89
CA GLU A 126 1.75 0.37 18.10
C GLU A 126 2.61 1.58 17.71
N SER A 127 1.97 2.70 17.41
CA SER A 127 2.66 3.97 17.15
C SER A 127 2.96 4.72 18.46
N PRO A 128 3.86 5.73 18.45
CA PRO A 128 4.09 6.56 19.64
C PRO A 128 2.82 7.20 20.23
N SER A 129 1.82 7.48 19.36
CA SER A 129 0.54 8.06 19.75
C SER A 129 -0.57 7.03 19.97
N GLY A 130 -0.22 5.74 20.11
CA GLY A 130 -1.13 4.62 20.30
C GLY A 130 -1.42 3.82 19.04
N PRO A 131 -2.35 2.86 19.10
CA PRO A 131 -2.64 1.97 17.98
C PRO A 131 -3.10 2.73 16.72
N LEU A 132 -2.50 2.40 15.58
CA LEU A 132 -2.79 2.99 14.27
C LEU A 132 -2.91 1.88 13.22
N ARG A 133 -3.91 1.96 12.35
CA ARG A 133 -4.02 1.07 11.19
C ARG A 133 -3.21 1.61 10.03
N VAL A 134 -2.43 0.75 9.41
CA VAL A 134 -1.78 0.99 8.11
C VAL A 134 -2.27 -0.06 7.15
N THR A 135 -2.86 0.37 6.05
CA THR A 135 -3.36 -0.49 4.98
C THR A 135 -2.61 -0.19 3.69
N THR A 136 -2.17 -1.22 2.98
CA THR A 136 -1.64 -1.07 1.64
C THR A 136 -2.32 -2.02 0.65
N THR A 137 -2.50 -1.54 -0.57
CA THR A 137 -3.10 -2.30 -1.67
C THR A 137 -2.51 -1.87 -3.02
N HIS A 138 -2.94 -2.55 -4.08
CA HIS A 138 -2.71 -2.18 -5.47
C HIS A 138 -3.98 -2.48 -6.25
N LEU A 139 -4.67 -1.46 -6.77
CA LEU A 139 -5.94 -1.62 -7.46
C LEU A 139 -5.75 -2.13 -8.89
N GLU A 140 -6.82 -2.63 -9.48
CA GLU A 140 -6.80 -3.20 -10.83
C GLU A 140 -6.48 -2.15 -11.90
N TYR A 141 -5.54 -2.47 -12.79
CA TYR A 141 -5.08 -1.56 -13.84
C TYR A 141 -5.99 -1.56 -15.07
N TYR A 142 -6.34 -2.73 -15.59
CA TYR A 142 -7.03 -2.83 -16.88
C TYR A 142 -8.55 -2.65 -16.77
N SER A 143 -9.20 -3.20 -15.73
CA SER A 143 -10.66 -3.19 -15.58
C SER A 143 -11.12 -2.06 -14.65
N ALA A 144 -11.71 -1.00 -15.23
CA ALA A 144 -12.35 0.06 -14.47
C ALA A 144 -13.50 -0.47 -13.58
N LYS A 145 -14.22 -1.52 -14.04
CA LYS A 145 -15.28 -2.19 -13.28
C LYS A 145 -14.74 -2.83 -12.00
N GLN A 146 -13.61 -3.54 -12.10
CA GLN A 146 -12.99 -4.19 -10.96
C GLN A 146 -12.38 -3.15 -10.02
N ARG A 147 -11.69 -2.15 -10.56
CA ARG A 147 -11.11 -1.04 -9.80
C ARG A 147 -12.17 -0.29 -8.98
N ALA A 148 -13.33 0.01 -9.57
CA ALA A 148 -14.44 0.65 -8.86
C ALA A 148 -14.98 -0.23 -7.71
N ALA A 149 -15.16 -1.53 -7.95
CA ALA A 149 -15.60 -2.47 -6.90
C ALA A 149 -14.58 -2.58 -5.76
N GLN A 150 -13.30 -2.58 -6.08
CA GLN A 150 -12.20 -2.61 -5.10
C GLN A 150 -12.14 -1.34 -4.27
N LEU A 151 -12.36 -0.18 -4.88
CA LEU A 151 -12.43 1.10 -4.16
C LEU A 151 -13.59 1.13 -3.15
N GLU A 152 -14.79 0.67 -3.55
CA GLU A 152 -15.91 0.58 -2.61
C GLU A 152 -15.62 -0.39 -1.45
N ALA A 153 -14.96 -1.51 -1.71
CA ALA A 153 -14.53 -2.42 -0.65
C ALA A 153 -13.56 -1.76 0.34
N LEU A 154 -12.64 -0.90 -0.10
CA LEU A 154 -11.77 -0.14 0.81
C LEU A 154 -12.56 0.82 1.69
N ARG A 155 -13.62 1.44 1.15
CA ARG A 155 -14.53 2.30 1.91
C ARG A 155 -15.32 1.50 2.95
N GLU A 156 -15.79 0.29 2.58
CA GLU A 156 -16.47 -0.63 3.50
C GLU A 156 -15.54 -1.12 4.62
N LEU A 157 -14.28 -1.39 4.33
CA LEU A 157 -13.28 -1.74 5.34
C LEU A 157 -13.06 -0.62 6.37
N GLN A 158 -13.14 0.66 5.96
CA GLN A 158 -13.08 1.80 6.88
C GLN A 158 -14.33 1.85 7.78
N VAL A 159 -15.52 1.60 7.22
CA VAL A 159 -16.77 1.50 8.01
C VAL A 159 -16.69 0.35 9.02
N GLU A 160 -16.20 -0.82 8.58
CA GLU A 160 -16.00 -1.99 9.46
C GLU A 160 -15.06 -1.66 10.62
N ALA A 161 -13.90 -1.04 10.33
CA ALA A 161 -12.92 -0.69 11.35
C ALA A 161 -13.48 0.32 12.37
N ALA A 162 -14.15 1.37 11.89
CA ALA A 162 -14.81 2.34 12.76
C ALA A 162 -15.91 1.70 13.61
N GLY A 163 -16.66 0.74 13.07
CA GLY A 163 -17.65 -0.05 13.81
C GLY A 163 -17.01 -0.85 14.95
N HIS A 164 -15.87 -1.51 14.70
CA HIS A 164 -15.12 -2.22 15.74
C HIS A 164 -14.55 -1.29 16.81
N ALA A 165 -14.10 -0.09 16.42
CA ALA A 165 -13.61 0.91 17.37
C ALA A 165 -14.73 1.44 18.27
N ALA A 166 -15.92 1.69 17.71
CA ALA A 166 -17.08 2.21 18.45
C ALA A 166 -17.77 1.15 19.33
N ALA A 167 -17.75 -0.11 18.90
CA ALA A 167 -18.40 -1.23 19.60
C ALA A 167 -17.47 -2.46 19.63
N PRO A 168 -16.39 -2.41 20.44
CA PRO A 168 -15.45 -3.51 20.55
C PRO A 168 -16.12 -4.77 21.06
N ALA A 169 -15.65 -5.93 20.61
CA ALA A 169 -16.12 -7.20 21.10
C ALA A 169 -15.90 -7.33 22.62
N ARG A 170 -16.73 -8.16 23.29
CA ARG A 170 -16.56 -8.45 24.73
C ARG A 170 -15.10 -8.89 25.00
N ALA A 171 -14.47 -8.23 25.96
CA ALA A 171 -13.07 -8.46 26.31
C ALA A 171 -12.79 -9.92 26.65
N LYS A 172 -11.70 -10.46 26.07
CA LYS A 172 -11.10 -11.74 26.41
C LYS A 172 -9.59 -11.61 26.41
N GLU A 173 -8.92 -12.21 27.38
CA GLU A 173 -7.49 -11.96 27.60
C GLU A 173 -6.56 -12.93 26.83
N SER A 174 -7.07 -14.09 26.40
CA SER A 174 -6.24 -15.16 25.86
C SER A 174 -6.88 -15.95 24.72
N GLY A 175 -6.05 -16.71 24.00
CA GLY A 175 -6.43 -17.55 22.89
C GLY A 175 -6.84 -16.77 21.64
N PRO A 176 -7.43 -17.46 20.63
CA PRO A 176 -7.83 -16.83 19.35
C PRO A 176 -8.88 -15.72 19.49
N PHE A 177 -9.58 -15.68 20.62
CA PHE A 177 -10.60 -14.67 20.92
C PHE A 177 -10.07 -13.48 21.72
N ARG A 178 -8.74 -13.42 21.93
CA ARG A 178 -8.13 -12.26 22.61
C ARG A 178 -8.56 -10.98 21.93
N THR A 179 -9.08 -10.04 22.72
CA THR A 179 -9.46 -8.73 22.22
C THR A 179 -8.21 -7.91 21.87
N MET A 180 -8.13 -7.47 20.64
CA MET A 180 -7.04 -6.64 20.13
C MET A 180 -7.62 -5.29 19.67
N PRO A 181 -6.86 -4.19 19.81
CA PRO A 181 -7.31 -2.88 19.35
C PRO A 181 -7.46 -2.86 17.82
N ARG A 182 -8.54 -2.26 17.34
CA ARG A 182 -8.74 -1.94 15.91
C ARG A 182 -9.28 -0.51 15.82
N PRO A 183 -8.40 0.51 15.79
CA PRO A 183 -8.82 1.91 15.80
C PRO A 183 -9.51 2.30 14.49
N ALA A 184 -10.36 3.35 14.54
CA ALA A 184 -10.92 3.97 13.34
C ALA A 184 -9.86 4.75 12.56
N ALA A 185 -8.91 5.34 13.29
CA ALA A 185 -7.77 6.06 12.73
C ALA A 185 -6.89 5.15 11.85
N GLY A 186 -6.59 5.60 10.64
CA GLY A 186 -5.81 4.79 9.71
C GLY A 186 -5.17 5.57 8.58
N VAL A 187 -4.11 4.97 8.02
CA VAL A 187 -3.43 5.40 6.80
C VAL A 187 -3.69 4.34 5.74
N LEU A 188 -4.13 4.75 4.55
CA LEU A 188 -4.32 3.91 3.38
C LEU A 188 -3.34 4.33 2.30
N THR A 189 -2.54 3.40 1.83
CA THR A 189 -1.57 3.59 0.74
C THR A 189 -1.86 2.65 -0.40
N ALA A 190 -1.65 3.09 -1.62
CA ALA A 190 -1.72 2.21 -2.79
C ALA A 190 -1.10 2.84 -4.04
N ASP A 191 -0.78 1.96 -5.00
CA ASP A 191 -0.95 2.27 -6.40
C ASP A 191 -2.45 2.11 -6.72
N PHE A 192 -3.12 3.23 -6.97
CA PHE A 192 -4.57 3.24 -7.22
C PHE A 192 -4.91 3.06 -8.70
N ASN A 193 -3.94 3.15 -9.60
CA ASN A 193 -4.12 3.02 -11.05
C ASN A 193 -5.16 3.99 -11.64
N PHE A 194 -5.28 5.18 -11.04
CA PHE A 194 -6.03 6.30 -11.59
C PHE A 194 -5.36 7.64 -11.22
N PRO A 195 -5.50 8.69 -12.05
CA PRO A 195 -4.95 10.00 -11.76
C PRO A 195 -5.80 10.78 -10.73
N PRO A 196 -5.27 11.88 -10.16
CA PRO A 196 -5.95 12.64 -9.10
C PRO A 196 -7.25 13.36 -9.55
N ASP A 197 -7.45 13.55 -10.85
CA ASP A 197 -8.67 14.11 -11.45
C ASP A 197 -9.74 13.07 -11.82
N ASP A 198 -9.46 11.78 -11.61
CA ASP A 198 -10.45 10.71 -11.78
C ASP A 198 -11.55 10.82 -10.70
N ALA A 199 -12.78 10.54 -11.08
CA ALA A 199 -13.94 10.53 -10.16
C ALA A 199 -13.74 9.56 -8.96
N MET A 200 -12.97 8.49 -9.12
CA MET A 200 -12.64 7.55 -8.06
C MET A 200 -11.81 8.18 -6.94
N HIS A 201 -10.91 9.13 -7.26
CA HIS A 201 -10.17 9.87 -6.25
C HIS A 201 -11.10 10.69 -5.33
N ALA A 202 -12.04 11.41 -5.91
CA ALA A 202 -13.05 12.13 -5.14
C ALA A 202 -14.01 11.18 -4.41
N ARG A 203 -14.35 10.04 -5.05
CA ARG A 203 -15.24 9.02 -4.44
C ARG A 203 -14.65 8.43 -3.18
N LEU A 204 -13.35 8.12 -3.16
CA LEU A 204 -12.69 7.57 -1.96
C LEU A 204 -12.77 8.54 -0.77
N GLN A 205 -12.69 9.84 -1.03
CA GLN A 205 -12.76 10.91 -0.03
C GLN A 205 -14.20 11.31 0.37
N SER A 206 -15.20 10.83 -0.36
CA SER A 206 -16.58 11.21 -0.06
C SER A 206 -17.03 10.68 1.31
N PRO A 207 -17.94 11.36 1.99
CA PRO A 207 -18.44 10.96 3.31
C PRO A 207 -18.83 9.47 3.37
N LEU A 208 -18.58 8.87 4.52
CA LEU A 208 -18.99 7.50 4.88
C LEU A 208 -20.26 7.55 5.75
N ALA A 209 -20.55 6.46 6.46
CA ALA A 209 -21.64 6.44 7.43
C ALA A 209 -21.41 7.47 8.55
N PRO A 210 -22.47 7.97 9.22
CA PRO A 210 -22.33 8.90 10.33
C PRO A 210 -21.37 8.39 11.41
N GLY A 211 -20.43 9.24 11.84
CA GLY A 211 -19.43 8.91 12.86
C GLY A 211 -18.23 8.10 12.35
N VAL A 212 -18.19 7.78 11.08
CA VAL A 212 -17.02 7.12 10.45
C VAL A 212 -16.12 8.18 9.83
N PRO A 213 -14.84 8.31 10.27
CA PRO A 213 -13.91 9.27 9.67
C PRO A 213 -13.63 8.88 8.22
N ALA A 214 -13.89 9.81 7.30
CA ALA A 214 -13.63 9.63 5.87
C ALA A 214 -12.13 9.75 5.57
N TYR A 215 -11.72 9.24 4.42
CA TYR A 215 -10.35 9.43 3.94
C TYR A 215 -10.12 10.86 3.42
N ARG A 216 -8.91 11.36 3.60
CA ARG A 216 -8.40 12.63 3.07
C ARG A 216 -7.05 12.38 2.43
N ASP A 217 -6.85 12.90 1.25
CA ASP A 217 -5.58 12.83 0.54
C ASP A 217 -4.52 13.65 1.27
N ALA A 218 -3.45 12.99 1.70
CA ALA A 218 -2.37 13.61 2.47
C ALA A 218 -1.62 14.68 1.65
N TRP A 219 -1.47 14.49 0.31
CA TRP A 219 -0.89 15.51 -0.55
C TRP A 219 -1.73 16.78 -0.57
N GLN A 220 -3.05 16.66 -0.76
CA GLN A 220 -3.96 17.81 -0.79
C GLN A 220 -4.01 18.56 0.55
N LEU A 221 -3.88 17.83 1.68
CA LEU A 221 -3.80 18.44 3.00
C LEU A 221 -2.52 19.25 3.17
N ARG A 222 -1.38 18.74 2.69
CA ARG A 222 -0.07 19.38 2.88
C ARG A 222 0.23 20.45 1.82
N HIS A 223 -0.24 20.25 0.60
CA HIS A 223 0.02 21.10 -0.56
C HIS A 223 -1.28 21.64 -1.19
N PRO A 224 -2.08 22.43 -0.45
CA PRO A 224 -3.39 22.86 -0.94
C PRO A 224 -3.27 23.67 -2.24
N GLY A 225 -4.03 23.29 -3.24
CA GLY A 225 -4.04 23.93 -4.56
C GLY A 225 -2.85 23.61 -5.46
N GLN A 226 -1.94 22.72 -5.05
CA GLN A 226 -0.85 22.25 -5.89
C GLN A 226 -1.21 20.92 -6.55
N ALA A 227 -0.83 20.74 -7.81
CA ALA A 227 -0.93 19.45 -8.47
C ALA A 227 -0.07 18.40 -7.76
N HIS A 228 -0.52 17.14 -7.76
CA HIS A 228 0.29 16.04 -7.25
C HIS A 228 1.59 15.93 -8.04
N ALA A 229 2.70 15.71 -7.33
CA ALA A 229 3.95 15.34 -7.98
C ALA A 229 3.77 13.97 -8.67
N PRO A 230 4.32 13.78 -9.86
CA PRO A 230 4.16 12.53 -10.60
C PRO A 230 4.85 11.36 -9.88
N THR A 231 4.18 10.22 -9.89
CA THR A 231 4.69 8.99 -9.26
C THR A 231 4.95 7.87 -10.27
N ILE A 232 4.58 8.05 -11.55
CA ILE A 232 4.83 7.09 -12.62
C ILE A 232 5.24 7.80 -13.91
N GLY A 233 6.02 7.10 -14.74
CA GLY A 233 6.44 7.61 -16.04
C GLY A 233 7.48 8.75 -15.95
N VAL A 234 8.16 8.92 -14.81
CA VAL A 234 9.21 9.94 -14.65
C VAL A 234 10.45 9.51 -15.39
N HIS A 235 10.97 8.31 -15.16
CA HIS A 235 12.22 7.77 -15.74
C HIS A 235 11.98 6.70 -16.80
N ASP A 236 11.05 5.77 -16.60
CA ASP A 236 10.78 4.69 -17.57
C ASP A 236 9.91 5.20 -18.74
N LYS A 237 10.59 5.74 -19.76
CA LYS A 237 9.94 6.19 -21.00
C LYS A 237 9.67 5.08 -22.01
N LEU A 238 10.16 3.86 -21.77
CA LEU A 238 9.86 2.72 -22.62
C LEU A 238 8.47 2.14 -22.32
N GLN A 239 8.16 1.96 -21.03
CA GLN A 239 6.82 1.49 -20.59
C GLN A 239 5.80 2.64 -20.59
N TRP A 240 6.24 3.85 -20.24
CA TRP A 240 5.41 5.04 -20.04
C TRP A 240 5.87 6.19 -20.92
N PRO A 241 5.65 6.14 -22.25
CA PRO A 241 6.16 7.16 -23.18
C PRO A 241 5.44 8.52 -23.08
N GLY A 242 4.29 8.58 -22.40
CA GLY A 242 3.52 9.80 -22.18
C GLY A 242 4.11 10.74 -21.12
N PRO A 243 3.43 11.85 -20.82
CA PRO A 243 3.79 12.71 -19.71
C PRO A 243 3.63 11.95 -18.39
N PRO A 244 4.52 12.21 -17.39
CA PRO A 244 4.40 11.59 -16.07
C PRO A 244 3.16 12.09 -15.34
N PHE A 245 2.57 11.23 -14.50
CA PHE A 245 1.39 11.56 -13.69
C PHE A 245 1.45 10.88 -12.32
N ALA A 246 0.53 11.23 -11.42
CA ALA A 246 0.41 10.59 -10.12
C ALA A 246 -0.69 9.53 -10.15
N CYS A 247 -0.41 8.34 -9.62
CA CYS A 247 -1.39 7.27 -9.38
C CYS A 247 -1.16 6.57 -8.03
N ASP A 248 -0.07 6.90 -7.35
CA ASP A 248 0.25 6.43 -6.01
C ASP A 248 -0.12 7.51 -5.01
N PHE A 249 -1.02 7.18 -4.09
CA PHE A 249 -1.51 8.13 -3.10
C PHE A 249 -1.40 7.58 -1.70
N ILE A 250 -1.31 8.50 -0.73
CA ILE A 250 -1.47 8.22 0.69
C ILE A 250 -2.69 8.99 1.19
N PHE A 251 -3.65 8.26 1.72
CA PHE A 251 -4.82 8.83 2.38
C PHE A 251 -4.71 8.61 3.87
N VAL A 252 -5.12 9.59 4.64
CA VAL A 252 -5.29 9.49 6.09
C VAL A 252 -6.77 9.63 6.43
N THR A 253 -7.22 9.05 7.52
CA THR A 253 -8.58 9.32 8.01
C THR A 253 -8.67 10.75 8.56
N GLU A 254 -9.86 11.34 8.53
CA GLU A 254 -10.12 12.74 8.91
C GLU A 254 -9.58 13.12 10.29
N ASP A 255 -9.66 12.21 11.24
CA ASP A 255 -9.15 12.37 12.59
C ASP A 255 -7.62 12.48 12.67
N LEU A 256 -6.91 12.05 11.63
CA LEU A 256 -5.45 12.18 11.47
C LEU A 256 -5.03 13.39 10.61
N ALA A 257 -5.97 14.06 9.93
CA ALA A 257 -5.65 15.09 8.94
C ALA A 257 -4.76 16.22 9.51
N HIS A 258 -4.99 16.61 10.76
CA HIS A 258 -4.24 17.66 11.45
C HIS A 258 -2.81 17.24 11.83
N ARG A 259 -2.48 15.95 11.73
CA ARG A 259 -1.16 15.36 12.04
C ARG A 259 -0.28 15.21 10.80
N VAL A 260 -0.77 15.50 9.60
CA VAL A 260 0.04 15.46 8.37
C VAL A 260 1.01 16.62 8.37
N GLU A 261 2.29 16.34 8.62
CA GLU A 261 3.37 17.33 8.68
C GLU A 261 4.02 17.53 7.33
N ASP A 262 4.28 16.46 6.59
CA ASP A 262 4.84 16.55 5.25
C ASP A 262 4.44 15.37 4.36
N VAL A 263 4.44 15.61 3.03
CA VAL A 263 4.26 14.60 1.99
C VAL A 263 5.23 14.89 0.86
N VAL A 264 6.13 13.96 0.56
CA VAL A 264 7.20 14.15 -0.43
C VAL A 264 7.23 12.98 -1.41
N VAL A 265 7.35 13.28 -2.70
CA VAL A 265 7.63 12.30 -3.75
C VAL A 265 9.12 12.38 -4.10
N ASN A 266 9.84 11.25 -4.05
CA ASN A 266 11.22 11.20 -4.53
C ASN A 266 11.25 11.00 -6.06
N GLY A 267 11.26 12.11 -6.80
CA GLY A 267 11.32 12.11 -8.26
C GLY A 267 12.68 11.76 -8.87
N GLU A 268 13.72 11.56 -8.06
CA GLU A 268 15.09 11.36 -8.56
C GLU A 268 15.46 9.88 -8.77
N THR A 269 14.72 8.95 -8.14
CA THR A 269 15.06 7.53 -8.20
C THR A 269 14.52 6.86 -9.46
N ASP A 270 15.36 6.03 -10.10
CA ASP A 270 15.02 5.12 -11.20
C ASP A 270 14.95 3.65 -10.76
N ALA A 271 14.87 3.41 -9.45
CA ALA A 271 14.89 2.07 -8.85
C ALA A 271 13.60 1.28 -9.07
N SER A 272 12.54 1.93 -9.55
CA SER A 272 11.29 1.37 -10.07
C SER A 272 10.78 2.30 -11.18
N ASP A 273 9.80 1.86 -11.96
CA ASP A 273 9.03 2.73 -12.87
C ASP A 273 8.10 3.68 -12.11
N HIS A 274 7.85 3.42 -10.81
CA HIS A 274 7.16 4.32 -9.90
C HIS A 274 8.10 5.02 -8.91
N GLN A 275 7.68 6.19 -8.43
CA GLN A 275 8.37 6.99 -7.43
C GLN A 275 7.79 6.78 -6.04
N PRO A 276 8.64 6.61 -5.00
CA PRO A 276 8.15 6.46 -3.63
C PRO A 276 7.56 7.78 -3.09
N VAL A 277 6.49 7.62 -2.30
CA VAL A 277 5.81 8.72 -1.60
C VAL A 277 6.04 8.57 -0.10
N LEU A 278 6.62 9.59 0.53
CA LEU A 278 6.82 9.69 1.98
C LEU A 278 5.68 10.49 2.60
N LEU A 279 5.13 9.99 3.70
CA LEU A 279 4.27 10.72 4.63
C LEU A 279 5.02 10.88 5.97
N GLU A 280 5.11 12.11 6.46
CA GLU A 280 5.46 12.42 7.84
C GLU A 280 4.19 12.75 8.62
N LEU A 281 3.94 11.95 9.65
CA LEU A 281 2.78 12.08 10.52
C LEU A 281 3.26 12.44 11.94
N GLY A 282 2.86 13.60 12.44
CA GLY A 282 3.17 14.09 13.78
C GLY A 282 2.53 13.25 14.90
N ASP A 283 2.90 13.54 16.15
CA ASP A 283 2.40 12.85 17.35
C ASP A 283 1.05 13.37 17.81
#